data_8808e35d8dceddae6de478260fc6b09b
#
_entry.id   8808e35d8dceddae6de478260fc6b09b
#
_cell.length_a   1.000
_cell.length_b   1.000
_cell.length_c   1.000
_cell.angle_alpha   90.00
_cell.angle_beta   90.00
_cell.angle_gamma   90.00
#
_symmetry.space_group_name_H-M   'P 1'
#
loop_
_entity.id
_entity.type
_entity.pdbx_description
1 polymer ?
#
loop_
_entity_poly.entity_id
_entity_poly.type
_entity_poly.pdbx_seq_one_letter_code
_entity_poly.pdbx_strand_id
1 'polypeptide(L)'
;MNIRRNSALLASFSSFVIGLFSLVMWRITRERLFLLTCLAELAFATRQLAFFVDYPPLPSWLWNAIFASLFALYVGWVGQVSSELIEKKSRLIDRLILTYLWLSVPFLVAGFALDDHRAYRFWLGVMIALTVVLVARMTWYAIKTNNLNVRLYAFAAWFAMLFGLYDFLVVQTSATGLGKVRLGTYTTFFFNASLAIVVIRQFFNNKQALFEAQSKVQVERDHATLLERQRIMSDIHDTVGSQLVGVLGMIRSGASYEQLESETSLALEDLRSAIDAIQPVNGNLAAVLATLRLRLEPRLEAHGLTLAWHLDELPRMVNMTPQVIQHVQRIVLEVLTNVIKHAQATVVTLAAKTTGEPPGVLIEISDDGIGFDPNLSTHPGHGLRNLKMRAEAIGAKVTFKNTASKGACVVLEFAPAKPMAD
;
A
#
# COMPACT_ATOMS: atom_id res chain seq x y z
N MET A 1 -46.70 -11.79 28.24
CA MET A 1 -46.35 -12.03 26.83
C MET A 1 -45.57 -10.86 26.20
N ASN A 2 -45.96 -9.62 26.42
CA ASN A 2 -45.31 -8.42 25.81
C ASN A 2 -43.85 -8.18 26.20
N ILE A 3 -43.45 -8.44 27.45
CA ILE A 3 -42.06 -8.19 27.92
C ILE A 3 -41.03 -9.08 27.17
N ARG A 4 -41.35 -10.37 26.93
CA ARG A 4 -40.44 -11.28 26.20
C ARG A 4 -40.27 -10.90 24.73
N ARG A 5 -41.36 -10.52 24.07
CA ARG A 5 -41.34 -10.05 22.67
C ARG A 5 -40.55 -8.76 22.54
N ASN A 6 -40.73 -7.81 23.44
CA ASN A 6 -40.01 -6.54 23.41
C ASN A 6 -38.51 -6.70 23.67
N SER A 7 -38.11 -7.54 24.63
CA SER A 7 -36.67 -7.81 24.87
C SER A 7 -36.03 -8.55 23.71
N ALA A 8 -36.73 -9.50 23.08
CA ALA A 8 -36.25 -10.20 21.90
C ALA A 8 -36.09 -9.25 20.69
N LEU A 9 -37.05 -8.30 20.52
CA LEU A 9 -36.93 -7.26 19.48
C LEU A 9 -35.67 -6.40 19.66
N LEU A 10 -35.49 -5.86 20.85
CA LEU A 10 -34.35 -5.02 21.16
C LEU A 10 -33.04 -5.77 20.95
N ALA A 11 -32.95 -7.02 21.40
CA ALA A 11 -31.76 -7.86 21.21
C ALA A 11 -31.51 -8.18 19.73
N SER A 12 -32.56 -8.54 18.97
CA SER A 12 -32.47 -8.80 17.53
C SER A 12 -32.04 -7.56 16.76
N PHE A 13 -32.63 -6.41 17.05
CA PHE A 13 -32.28 -5.15 16.38
C PHE A 13 -30.86 -4.71 16.67
N SER A 14 -30.42 -4.76 17.94
CA SER A 14 -29.05 -4.41 18.30
C SER A 14 -28.03 -5.30 17.61
N SER A 15 -28.26 -6.62 17.60
CA SER A 15 -27.38 -7.58 16.91
C SER A 15 -27.37 -7.37 15.40
N PHE A 16 -28.51 -7.10 14.79
CA PHE A 16 -28.58 -6.81 13.36
C PHE A 16 -27.77 -5.56 12.98
N VAL A 17 -27.88 -4.47 13.76
CA VAL A 17 -27.13 -3.23 13.53
C VAL A 17 -25.62 -3.46 13.68
N ILE A 18 -25.19 -4.17 14.73
CA ILE A 18 -23.78 -4.48 14.95
C ILE A 18 -23.25 -5.42 13.86
N GLY A 19 -24.04 -6.41 13.45
CA GLY A 19 -23.70 -7.31 12.35
C GLY A 19 -23.50 -6.57 11.03
N LEU A 20 -24.42 -5.65 10.70
CA LEU A 20 -24.30 -4.82 9.49
C LEU A 20 -23.09 -3.88 9.55
N PHE A 21 -22.88 -3.21 10.68
CA PHE A 21 -21.69 -2.38 10.90
C PHE A 21 -20.40 -3.19 10.71
N SER A 22 -20.34 -4.38 11.31
CA SER A 22 -19.18 -5.28 11.19
C SER A 22 -18.97 -5.74 9.75
N LEU A 23 -20.04 -5.97 8.97
CA LEU A 23 -19.94 -6.31 7.55
C LEU A 23 -19.31 -5.18 6.74
N VAL A 24 -19.74 -3.94 6.98
CA VAL A 24 -19.16 -2.75 6.34
C VAL A 24 -17.69 -2.61 6.71
N MET A 25 -17.34 -2.78 7.99
CA MET A 25 -15.96 -2.73 8.45
C MET A 25 -15.10 -3.83 7.81
N TRP A 26 -15.62 -5.05 7.73
CA TRP A 26 -14.92 -6.13 7.03
C TRP A 26 -14.67 -5.83 5.55
N ARG A 27 -15.64 -5.25 4.86
CA ARG A 27 -15.46 -4.82 3.46
C ARG A 27 -14.32 -3.83 3.30
N ILE A 28 -14.16 -2.91 4.24
CA ILE A 28 -13.14 -1.84 4.23
C ILE A 28 -11.77 -2.38 4.64
N THR A 29 -11.70 -3.12 5.77
CA THR A 29 -10.42 -3.52 6.40
C THR A 29 -9.95 -4.90 6.01
N ARG A 30 -10.86 -5.78 5.55
CA ARG A 30 -10.63 -7.21 5.30
C ARG A 30 -10.17 -7.99 6.54
N GLU A 31 -10.31 -7.44 7.74
CA GLU A 31 -9.94 -8.11 8.97
C GLU A 31 -10.94 -9.19 9.36
N ARG A 32 -10.41 -10.35 9.72
CA ARG A 32 -11.19 -11.54 10.08
C ARG A 32 -12.09 -11.31 11.30
N LEU A 33 -11.66 -10.48 12.25
CA LEU A 33 -12.42 -10.11 13.43
C LEU A 33 -13.82 -9.59 13.09
N PHE A 34 -13.91 -8.65 12.14
CA PHE A 34 -15.16 -8.06 11.72
C PHE A 34 -16.08 -9.05 11.01
N LEU A 35 -15.53 -9.97 10.20
CA LEU A 35 -16.31 -11.03 9.57
C LEU A 35 -16.92 -11.98 10.59
N LEU A 36 -16.13 -12.44 11.56
CA LEU A 36 -16.59 -13.34 12.62
C LEU A 36 -17.66 -12.68 13.49
N THR A 37 -17.48 -11.39 13.82
CA THR A 37 -18.49 -10.61 14.55
C THR A 37 -19.78 -10.50 13.75
N CYS A 38 -19.71 -10.20 12.46
CA CYS A 38 -20.88 -10.14 11.56
C CYS A 38 -21.64 -11.47 11.56
N LEU A 39 -20.96 -12.60 11.37
CA LEU A 39 -21.57 -13.93 11.33
C LEU A 39 -22.24 -14.28 12.67
N ALA A 40 -21.58 -14.00 13.79
CA ALA A 40 -22.12 -14.22 15.12
C ALA A 40 -23.40 -13.42 15.34
N GLU A 41 -23.36 -12.13 15.09
CA GLU A 41 -24.48 -11.23 15.35
C GLU A 41 -25.69 -11.51 14.44
N LEU A 42 -25.46 -11.84 13.17
CA LEU A 42 -26.53 -12.22 12.26
C LEU A 42 -27.19 -13.56 12.66
N ALA A 43 -26.40 -14.54 13.07
CA ALA A 43 -26.94 -15.81 13.56
C ALA A 43 -27.81 -15.59 14.83
N PHE A 44 -27.35 -14.74 15.74
CA PHE A 44 -28.10 -14.42 16.94
C PHE A 44 -29.38 -13.63 16.61
N ALA A 45 -29.32 -12.60 15.77
CA ALA A 45 -30.47 -11.82 15.34
C ALA A 45 -31.53 -12.72 14.70
N THR A 46 -31.13 -13.60 13.79
CA THR A 46 -32.02 -14.58 13.14
C THR A 46 -32.66 -15.54 14.15
N ARG A 47 -31.87 -16.02 15.11
CA ARG A 47 -32.40 -16.87 16.19
C ARG A 47 -33.51 -16.19 17.00
N GLN A 48 -33.38 -14.90 17.27
CA GLN A 48 -34.41 -14.16 18.03
C GLN A 48 -35.74 -14.03 17.29
N LEU A 49 -35.75 -14.14 15.96
CA LEU A 49 -37.00 -14.12 15.17
C LEU A 49 -37.94 -15.28 15.52
N ALA A 50 -37.43 -16.40 16.04
CA ALA A 50 -38.25 -17.52 16.51
C ALA A 50 -39.30 -17.11 17.57
N PHE A 51 -39.02 -16.05 18.36
CA PHE A 51 -39.94 -15.59 19.40
C PHE A 51 -41.17 -14.82 18.86
N PHE A 52 -41.19 -14.52 17.55
CA PHE A 52 -42.28 -13.80 16.87
C PHE A 52 -43.17 -14.72 16.06
N VAL A 53 -42.80 -15.98 15.89
CA VAL A 53 -43.55 -16.95 15.12
C VAL A 53 -44.36 -17.81 16.07
N ASP A 54 -45.67 -17.56 16.15
CA ASP A 54 -46.54 -18.30 17.04
C ASP A 54 -46.86 -19.70 16.46
N TYR A 55 -46.90 -19.84 15.13
CA TYR A 55 -47.11 -21.09 14.41
C TYR A 55 -45.94 -21.37 13.46
N PRO A 56 -45.01 -22.25 13.84
CA PRO A 56 -43.86 -22.58 13.00
C PRO A 56 -44.33 -23.14 11.64
N PRO A 57 -43.75 -22.63 10.51
CA PRO A 57 -44.08 -23.13 9.16
C PRO A 57 -43.43 -24.49 8.85
N LEU A 58 -42.56 -24.98 9.73
CA LEU A 58 -41.81 -26.24 9.62
C LEU A 58 -42.20 -27.21 10.74
N PRO A 59 -41.97 -28.52 10.57
CA PRO A 59 -42.12 -29.48 11.66
C PRO A 59 -41.35 -29.05 12.91
N SER A 60 -41.92 -29.26 14.08
CA SER A 60 -41.37 -28.76 15.38
C SER A 60 -39.95 -29.17 15.64
N TRP A 61 -39.58 -30.40 15.28
CA TRP A 61 -38.20 -30.89 15.42
C TRP A 61 -37.19 -30.09 14.56
N LEU A 62 -37.57 -29.82 13.30
CA LEU A 62 -36.73 -29.09 12.36
C LEU A 62 -36.61 -27.61 12.76
N TRP A 63 -37.72 -26.99 13.19
CA TRP A 63 -37.73 -25.64 13.73
C TRP A 63 -36.77 -25.50 14.91
N ASN A 64 -36.87 -26.39 15.89
CA ASN A 64 -36.03 -26.38 17.07
C ASN A 64 -34.54 -26.65 16.72
N ALA A 65 -34.31 -27.56 15.81
CA ALA A 65 -32.93 -27.86 15.34
C ALA A 65 -32.26 -26.63 14.69
N ILE A 66 -32.99 -25.90 13.82
CA ILE A 66 -32.46 -24.71 13.16
C ILE A 66 -32.10 -23.64 14.20
N PHE A 67 -32.98 -23.31 15.12
CA PHE A 67 -32.70 -22.23 16.08
C PHE A 67 -31.73 -22.62 17.18
N ALA A 68 -31.62 -23.89 17.54
CA ALA A 68 -30.54 -24.39 18.39
C ALA A 68 -29.18 -24.34 17.66
N SER A 69 -29.15 -24.70 16.38
CA SER A 69 -27.94 -24.63 15.55
C SER A 69 -27.45 -23.18 15.37
N LEU A 70 -28.35 -22.24 15.14
CA LEU A 70 -27.98 -20.81 15.06
C LEU A 70 -27.35 -20.31 16.36
N PHE A 71 -27.85 -20.79 17.51
CA PHE A 71 -27.25 -20.46 18.80
C PHE A 71 -25.87 -21.11 18.99
N ALA A 72 -25.70 -22.34 18.53
CA ALA A 72 -24.40 -23.00 18.53
C ALA A 72 -23.37 -22.24 17.71
N LEU A 73 -23.75 -21.84 16.49
CA LEU A 73 -22.90 -21.04 15.59
C LEU A 73 -22.55 -19.68 16.21
N TYR A 74 -23.51 -19.00 16.81
CA TYR A 74 -23.25 -17.75 17.54
C TYR A 74 -22.17 -17.93 18.60
N VAL A 75 -22.31 -18.90 19.49
CA VAL A 75 -21.36 -19.16 20.59
C VAL A 75 -19.97 -19.52 20.04
N GLY A 76 -19.91 -20.34 18.99
CA GLY A 76 -18.65 -20.73 18.37
C GLY A 76 -17.95 -19.55 17.69
N TRP A 77 -18.66 -18.70 16.96
CA TRP A 77 -18.06 -17.50 16.34
C TRP A 77 -17.67 -16.46 17.38
N VAL A 78 -18.44 -16.25 18.44
CA VAL A 78 -18.04 -15.42 19.60
C VAL A 78 -16.75 -15.98 20.24
N GLY A 79 -16.62 -17.30 20.31
CA GLY A 79 -15.37 -17.96 20.73
C GLY A 79 -14.19 -17.65 19.82
N GLN A 80 -14.39 -17.64 18.50
CA GLN A 80 -13.35 -17.23 17.55
C GLN A 80 -13.01 -15.73 17.68
N VAL A 81 -14.01 -14.85 17.83
CA VAL A 81 -13.79 -13.42 18.11
C VAL A 81 -12.92 -13.25 19.36
N SER A 82 -13.22 -13.99 20.43
CA SER A 82 -12.40 -13.95 21.66
C SER A 82 -10.96 -14.39 21.41
N SER A 83 -10.74 -15.35 20.52
CA SER A 83 -9.39 -15.82 20.16
C SER A 83 -8.63 -14.82 19.29
N GLU A 84 -9.31 -14.08 18.43
CA GLU A 84 -8.69 -13.01 17.62
C GLU A 84 -8.31 -11.78 18.45
N LEU A 85 -9.00 -11.50 19.55
CA LEU A 85 -8.66 -10.40 20.47
C LEU A 85 -7.42 -10.69 21.33
N ILE A 86 -6.97 -11.95 21.37
CA ILE A 86 -5.78 -12.38 22.11
C ILE A 86 -4.60 -12.51 21.14
N GLU A 87 -3.54 -11.73 21.35
CA GLU A 87 -2.32 -11.79 20.51
C GLU A 87 -1.65 -13.17 20.53
N LYS A 88 -1.63 -13.83 21.71
CA LYS A 88 -1.06 -15.17 21.85
C LYS A 88 -2.11 -16.24 21.57
N LYS A 89 -2.22 -16.66 20.32
CA LYS A 89 -3.14 -17.72 19.87
C LYS A 89 -2.75 -19.09 20.47
N SER A 90 -3.77 -19.89 20.85
CA SER A 90 -3.59 -21.27 21.32
C SER A 90 -4.20 -22.23 20.31
N ARG A 91 -3.34 -23.00 19.62
CA ARG A 91 -3.78 -24.00 18.62
C ARG A 91 -4.78 -25.01 19.19
N LEU A 92 -4.66 -25.37 20.48
CA LEU A 92 -5.58 -26.30 21.12
C LEU A 92 -6.98 -25.69 21.26
N ILE A 93 -7.07 -24.47 21.78
CA ILE A 93 -8.36 -23.79 21.99
C ILE A 93 -9.03 -23.47 20.65
N ASP A 94 -8.27 -23.01 19.68
CA ASP A 94 -8.80 -22.75 18.34
C ASP A 94 -9.36 -24.03 17.68
N ARG A 95 -8.68 -25.18 17.86
CA ARG A 95 -9.19 -26.48 17.41
C ARG A 95 -10.46 -26.89 18.17
N LEU A 96 -10.53 -26.69 19.46
CA LEU A 96 -11.73 -26.98 20.26
C LEU A 96 -12.93 -26.16 19.78
N ILE A 97 -12.75 -24.86 19.52
CA ILE A 97 -13.81 -23.99 18.99
C ILE A 97 -14.27 -24.47 17.60
N LEU A 98 -13.32 -24.81 16.73
CA LEU A 98 -13.64 -25.31 15.38
C LEU A 98 -14.35 -26.67 15.45
N THR A 99 -13.90 -27.58 16.29
CA THR A 99 -14.57 -28.88 16.51
C THR A 99 -15.98 -28.70 17.02
N TYR A 100 -16.18 -27.77 17.97
CA TYR A 100 -17.50 -27.42 18.47
C TYR A 100 -18.40 -26.88 17.32
N LEU A 101 -17.92 -25.97 16.51
CA LEU A 101 -18.68 -25.41 15.38
C LEU A 101 -19.10 -26.49 14.37
N TRP A 102 -18.19 -27.40 14.01
CA TRP A 102 -18.48 -28.44 13.02
C TRP A 102 -19.41 -29.55 13.55
N LEU A 103 -19.28 -29.92 14.82
CA LEU A 103 -20.05 -31.01 15.39
C LEU A 103 -21.41 -30.57 15.94
N SER A 104 -21.57 -29.30 16.36
CA SER A 104 -22.82 -28.85 17.00
C SER A 104 -24.03 -28.95 16.10
N VAL A 105 -23.93 -28.54 14.84
CA VAL A 105 -25.07 -28.51 13.92
C VAL A 105 -25.57 -29.93 13.62
N PRO A 106 -24.74 -30.89 13.12
CA PRO A 106 -25.21 -32.24 12.84
C PRO A 106 -25.69 -32.97 14.11
N PHE A 107 -25.04 -32.74 15.26
CA PHE A 107 -25.44 -33.33 16.52
C PHE A 107 -26.84 -32.85 16.99
N LEU A 108 -27.10 -31.56 16.89
CA LEU A 108 -28.41 -30.99 17.25
C LEU A 108 -29.52 -31.42 16.28
N VAL A 109 -29.22 -31.43 14.98
CA VAL A 109 -30.20 -31.91 13.97
C VAL A 109 -30.55 -33.37 14.23
N ALA A 110 -29.58 -34.23 14.48
CA ALA A 110 -29.81 -35.64 14.80
C ALA A 110 -30.60 -35.81 16.11
N GLY A 111 -30.22 -35.08 17.16
CA GLY A 111 -30.92 -35.14 18.45
C GLY A 111 -32.41 -34.74 18.35
N PHE A 112 -32.73 -33.67 17.66
CA PHE A 112 -34.13 -33.24 17.47
C PHE A 112 -34.90 -34.16 16.51
N ALA A 113 -34.24 -34.71 15.48
CA ALA A 113 -34.88 -35.66 14.57
C ALA A 113 -35.23 -36.99 15.25
N LEU A 114 -34.44 -37.40 16.24
CA LEU A 114 -34.67 -38.63 17.05
C LEU A 114 -35.53 -38.35 18.30
N ASP A 115 -36.02 -37.10 18.49
CA ASP A 115 -36.78 -36.65 19.68
C ASP A 115 -36.02 -36.90 21.02
N ASP A 116 -34.70 -36.92 20.97
CA ASP A 116 -33.87 -37.11 22.16
C ASP A 116 -33.53 -35.79 22.86
N HIS A 117 -34.34 -35.41 23.83
CA HIS A 117 -34.11 -34.23 24.64
C HIS A 117 -32.83 -34.29 25.51
N ARG A 118 -32.24 -35.49 25.73
CA ARG A 118 -30.98 -35.67 26.45
C ARG A 118 -29.81 -35.11 25.61
N ALA A 119 -29.85 -35.30 24.29
CA ALA A 119 -28.84 -34.75 23.38
C ALA A 119 -28.74 -33.23 23.47
N TYR A 120 -29.88 -32.53 23.49
CA TYR A 120 -29.88 -31.06 23.64
C TYR A 120 -29.31 -30.60 24.99
N ARG A 121 -29.66 -31.29 26.09
CA ARG A 121 -29.14 -30.97 27.44
C ARG A 121 -27.64 -31.23 27.52
N PHE A 122 -27.17 -32.35 26.97
CA PHE A 122 -25.74 -32.64 26.89
C PHE A 122 -24.98 -31.57 26.13
N TRP A 123 -25.49 -31.17 24.95
CA TRP A 123 -24.88 -30.13 24.16
C TRP A 123 -24.84 -28.77 24.88
N LEU A 124 -25.86 -28.39 25.63
CA LEU A 124 -25.86 -27.19 26.48
C LEU A 124 -24.72 -27.27 27.54
N GLY A 125 -24.50 -28.43 28.14
CA GLY A 125 -23.38 -28.63 29.05
C GLY A 125 -22.02 -28.43 28.39
N VAL A 126 -21.82 -28.96 27.18
CA VAL A 126 -20.59 -28.78 26.41
C VAL A 126 -20.38 -27.28 26.07
N MET A 127 -21.44 -26.59 25.69
CA MET A 127 -21.41 -25.16 25.40
C MET A 127 -20.98 -24.34 26.64
N ILE A 128 -21.56 -24.64 27.80
CA ILE A 128 -21.19 -23.95 29.05
C ILE A 128 -19.74 -24.23 29.41
N ALA A 129 -19.28 -25.49 29.33
CA ALA A 129 -17.89 -25.84 29.59
C ALA A 129 -16.91 -25.08 28.68
N LEU A 130 -17.20 -25.02 27.39
CA LEU A 130 -16.41 -24.23 26.42
C LEU A 130 -16.42 -22.74 26.80
N THR A 131 -17.57 -22.17 27.11
CA THR A 131 -17.68 -20.76 27.50
C THR A 131 -16.86 -20.44 28.75
N VAL A 132 -16.91 -21.30 29.77
CA VAL A 132 -16.08 -21.15 30.98
C VAL A 132 -14.60 -21.12 30.66
N VAL A 133 -14.13 -22.04 29.81
CA VAL A 133 -12.72 -22.07 29.38
C VAL A 133 -12.34 -20.79 28.65
N LEU A 134 -13.18 -20.29 27.74
CA LEU A 134 -12.94 -19.07 26.99
C LEU A 134 -12.91 -17.83 27.88
N VAL A 135 -13.87 -17.70 28.81
CA VAL A 135 -13.93 -16.58 29.76
C VAL A 135 -12.76 -16.59 30.71
N ALA A 136 -12.38 -17.76 31.24
CA ALA A 136 -11.19 -17.90 32.09
C ALA A 136 -9.90 -17.47 31.35
N ARG A 137 -9.73 -17.93 30.10
CA ARG A 137 -8.60 -17.54 29.25
C ARG A 137 -8.56 -16.03 29.02
N MET A 138 -9.70 -15.42 28.64
CA MET A 138 -9.80 -13.99 28.42
C MET A 138 -9.47 -13.18 29.67
N THR A 139 -9.98 -13.61 30.84
CA THR A 139 -9.71 -12.98 32.12
C THR A 139 -8.22 -13.03 32.47
N TRP A 140 -7.61 -14.22 32.33
CA TRP A 140 -6.16 -14.38 32.57
C TRP A 140 -5.32 -13.45 31.65
N TYR A 141 -5.67 -13.38 30.38
CA TYR A 141 -4.99 -12.53 29.42
C TYR A 141 -5.23 -11.04 29.71
N ALA A 142 -6.45 -10.66 30.08
CA ALA A 142 -6.82 -9.29 30.46
C ALA A 142 -6.03 -8.76 31.66
N ILE A 143 -5.78 -9.64 32.64
CA ILE A 143 -4.97 -9.31 33.82
C ILE A 143 -3.49 -9.12 33.41
N LYS A 144 -2.98 -10.02 32.58
CA LYS A 144 -1.57 -10.05 32.20
C LYS A 144 -1.15 -8.89 31.27
N THR A 145 -1.98 -8.50 30.30
CA THR A 145 -1.59 -7.56 29.23
C THR A 145 -2.04 -6.13 29.47
N ASN A 146 -2.88 -5.87 30.48
CA ASN A 146 -3.50 -4.57 30.74
C ASN A 146 -4.27 -3.96 29.53
N ASN A 147 -4.64 -4.79 28.55
CA ASN A 147 -5.37 -4.36 27.36
C ASN A 147 -6.84 -4.06 27.70
N LEU A 148 -7.25 -2.78 27.54
CA LEU A 148 -8.59 -2.34 27.89
C LEU A 148 -9.68 -3.05 27.05
N ASN A 149 -9.44 -3.30 25.77
CA ASN A 149 -10.40 -4.00 24.91
C ASN A 149 -10.69 -5.41 25.42
N VAL A 150 -9.63 -6.14 25.80
CA VAL A 150 -9.76 -7.51 26.35
C VAL A 150 -10.45 -7.48 27.71
N ARG A 151 -10.18 -6.47 28.54
CA ARG A 151 -10.83 -6.31 29.85
C ARG A 151 -12.33 -6.05 29.71
N LEU A 152 -12.72 -5.15 28.83
CA LEU A 152 -14.14 -4.83 28.56
C LEU A 152 -14.87 -6.07 28.04
N TYR A 153 -14.25 -6.78 27.10
CA TYR A 153 -14.84 -8.01 26.55
C TYR A 153 -14.94 -9.11 27.62
N ALA A 154 -13.88 -9.33 28.41
CA ALA A 154 -13.91 -10.32 29.50
C ALA A 154 -14.99 -10.01 30.53
N PHE A 155 -15.16 -8.75 30.93
CA PHE A 155 -16.21 -8.32 31.84
C PHE A 155 -17.62 -8.63 31.29
N ALA A 156 -17.89 -8.28 30.04
CA ALA A 156 -19.16 -8.57 29.40
C ALA A 156 -19.40 -10.08 29.24
N ALA A 157 -18.34 -10.85 28.94
CA ALA A 157 -18.43 -12.32 28.84
C ALA A 157 -18.76 -12.98 30.19
N TRP A 158 -18.23 -12.46 31.31
CA TRP A 158 -18.62 -12.91 32.66
C TRP A 158 -20.10 -12.70 32.92
N PHE A 159 -20.61 -11.52 32.60
CA PHE A 159 -22.05 -11.22 32.71
C PHE A 159 -22.87 -12.20 31.87
N ALA A 160 -22.54 -12.36 30.60
CA ALA A 160 -23.25 -13.26 29.70
C ALA A 160 -23.22 -14.72 30.22
N MET A 161 -22.09 -15.18 30.77
CA MET A 161 -21.92 -16.51 31.32
C MET A 161 -22.79 -16.72 32.58
N LEU A 162 -22.78 -15.79 33.53
CA LEU A 162 -23.55 -15.90 34.78
C LEU A 162 -25.07 -15.99 34.49
N PHE A 163 -25.57 -15.16 33.60
CA PHE A 163 -26.99 -15.20 33.27
C PHE A 163 -27.35 -16.38 32.37
N GLY A 164 -26.43 -16.81 31.48
CA GLY A 164 -26.60 -18.05 30.71
C GLY A 164 -26.66 -19.28 31.63
N LEU A 165 -25.84 -19.32 32.68
CA LEU A 165 -25.88 -20.35 33.70
C LEU A 165 -27.20 -20.33 34.50
N TYR A 166 -27.68 -19.14 34.88
CA TYR A 166 -29.01 -18.96 35.48
C TYR A 166 -30.11 -19.53 34.60
N ASP A 167 -30.17 -19.15 33.32
CA ASP A 167 -31.17 -19.65 32.37
C ASP A 167 -31.06 -21.18 32.20
N PHE A 168 -29.85 -21.74 32.19
CA PHE A 168 -29.62 -23.17 32.12
C PHE A 168 -30.22 -23.89 33.38
N LEU A 169 -29.94 -23.36 34.54
CA LEU A 169 -30.50 -23.91 35.78
C LEU A 169 -32.01 -23.85 35.84
N VAL A 170 -32.58 -22.74 35.36
CA VAL A 170 -34.06 -22.59 35.24
C VAL A 170 -34.65 -23.62 34.30
N VAL A 171 -33.99 -23.93 33.17
CA VAL A 171 -34.43 -24.97 32.21
C VAL A 171 -34.32 -26.35 32.80
N GLN A 172 -33.30 -26.64 33.63
CA GLN A 172 -33.09 -27.96 34.25
C GLN A 172 -34.03 -28.19 35.43
N THR A 173 -34.36 -27.13 36.19
CA THR A 173 -35.17 -27.21 37.42
C THR A 173 -36.62 -26.90 37.21
N SER A 174 -37.14 -26.90 35.97
CA SER A 174 -38.49 -26.46 35.54
C SER A 174 -39.69 -27.00 36.36
N ALA A 175 -39.43 -27.65 37.51
CA ALA A 175 -40.43 -28.14 38.43
C ALA A 175 -40.94 -27.09 39.45
N THR A 176 -40.24 -25.98 39.66
CA THR A 176 -40.62 -25.05 40.72
C THR A 176 -40.44 -23.60 40.34
N GLY A 177 -41.53 -22.90 40.17
CA GLY A 177 -41.89 -21.52 40.54
C GLY A 177 -40.90 -20.36 40.46
N LEU A 178 -39.58 -20.56 40.15
CA LEU A 178 -38.63 -19.53 39.92
C LEU A 178 -38.91 -18.92 38.55
N GLY A 179 -39.65 -17.90 38.60
CA GLY A 179 -40.21 -17.02 37.59
C GLY A 179 -39.83 -17.25 36.14
N LYS A 180 -40.83 -17.23 35.32
CA LYS A 180 -40.89 -17.23 33.84
C LYS A 180 -39.98 -16.23 33.13
N VAL A 181 -39.02 -15.57 33.83
CA VAL A 181 -38.15 -14.53 33.30
C VAL A 181 -36.80 -15.16 32.91
N ARG A 182 -36.51 -15.22 31.63
CA ARG A 182 -35.17 -15.59 31.12
C ARG A 182 -34.31 -14.33 31.06
N LEU A 183 -33.20 -14.31 31.78
CA LEU A 183 -32.34 -13.15 31.91
C LEU A 183 -31.29 -13.05 30.76
N GLY A 184 -30.98 -14.16 30.09
CA GLY A 184 -29.99 -14.21 29.02
C GLY A 184 -30.28 -13.27 27.84
N THR A 185 -31.58 -12.97 27.58
CA THR A 185 -31.94 -12.03 26.53
C THR A 185 -31.50 -10.59 26.87
N TYR A 186 -31.59 -10.20 28.15
CA TYR A 186 -31.15 -8.86 28.57
C TYR A 186 -29.65 -8.71 28.60
N THR A 187 -28.94 -9.74 28.97
CA THR A 187 -27.46 -9.70 29.00
C THR A 187 -26.84 -9.64 27.64
N THR A 188 -27.50 -10.19 26.62
CA THR A 188 -27.03 -10.10 25.25
C THR A 188 -26.92 -8.65 24.79
N PHE A 189 -27.83 -7.77 25.24
CA PHE A 189 -27.73 -6.35 24.93
C PHE A 189 -26.42 -5.73 25.48
N PHE A 190 -26.08 -5.99 26.73
CA PHE A 190 -24.83 -5.50 27.33
C PHE A 190 -23.59 -6.11 26.69
N PHE A 191 -23.66 -7.40 26.35
CA PHE A 191 -22.58 -8.08 25.66
C PHE A 191 -22.35 -7.48 24.27
N ASN A 192 -23.42 -7.29 23.51
CA ASN A 192 -23.38 -6.69 22.18
C ASN A 192 -22.87 -5.25 22.22
N ALA A 193 -23.31 -4.44 23.19
CA ALA A 193 -22.82 -3.08 23.39
C ALA A 193 -21.31 -3.07 23.67
N SER A 194 -20.84 -3.98 24.54
CA SER A 194 -19.41 -4.14 24.81
C SER A 194 -18.62 -4.57 23.57
N LEU A 195 -19.15 -5.52 22.82
CA LEU A 195 -18.53 -5.98 21.58
C LEU A 195 -18.43 -4.85 20.55
N ALA A 196 -19.49 -4.05 20.40
CA ALA A 196 -19.50 -2.88 19.52
C ALA A 196 -18.41 -1.87 19.93
N ILE A 197 -18.26 -1.59 21.22
CA ILE A 197 -17.20 -0.69 21.73
C ILE A 197 -15.81 -1.24 21.38
N VAL A 198 -15.58 -2.54 21.61
CA VAL A 198 -14.30 -3.20 21.29
C VAL A 198 -14.00 -3.11 19.79
N VAL A 199 -14.97 -3.43 18.95
CA VAL A 199 -14.86 -3.39 17.47
C VAL A 199 -14.55 -1.98 16.97
N ILE A 200 -15.28 -0.97 17.48
CA ILE A 200 -15.06 0.44 17.13
C ILE A 200 -13.66 0.90 17.56
N ARG A 201 -13.25 0.59 18.80
CA ARG A 201 -11.91 0.95 19.29
C ARG A 201 -10.81 0.28 18.48
N GLN A 202 -10.96 -1.00 18.14
CA GLN A 202 -9.99 -1.70 17.32
C GLN A 202 -9.83 -1.04 15.94
N PHE A 203 -10.94 -0.64 15.34
CA PHE A 203 -10.92 0.09 14.06
C PHE A 203 -10.15 1.41 14.16
N PHE A 204 -10.41 2.22 15.19
CA PHE A 204 -9.69 3.48 15.37
C PHE A 204 -8.22 3.28 15.66
N ASN A 205 -7.86 2.31 16.50
CA ASN A 205 -6.46 2.00 16.81
C ASN A 205 -5.70 1.57 15.55
N ASN A 206 -6.30 0.73 14.71
CA ASN A 206 -5.69 0.27 13.47
C ASN A 206 -5.52 1.42 12.46
N LYS A 207 -6.52 2.31 12.36
CA LYS A 207 -6.40 3.52 11.53
C LYS A 207 -5.29 4.45 12.00
N GLN A 208 -5.19 4.67 13.31
CA GLN A 208 -4.13 5.49 13.88
C GLN A 208 -2.75 4.89 13.62
N ALA A 209 -2.58 3.59 13.85
CA ALA A 209 -1.32 2.90 13.56
C ALA A 209 -0.91 2.98 12.08
N LEU A 210 -1.88 2.86 11.16
CA LEU A 210 -1.64 3.01 9.73
C LEU A 210 -1.20 4.45 9.38
N PHE A 211 -1.88 5.45 9.93
CA PHE A 211 -1.55 6.86 9.72
C PHE A 211 -0.15 7.19 10.24
N GLU A 212 0.20 6.71 11.43
CA GLU A 212 1.54 6.88 12.01
C GLU A 212 2.63 6.21 11.15
N ALA A 213 2.36 5.01 10.63
CA ALA A 213 3.29 4.31 9.73
C ALA A 213 3.49 5.09 8.42
N GLN A 214 2.42 5.60 7.82
CA GLN A 214 2.50 6.42 6.59
C GLN A 214 3.27 7.71 6.82
N SER A 215 3.01 8.39 7.94
CA SER A 215 3.71 9.63 8.33
C SER A 215 5.22 9.39 8.50
N LYS A 216 5.62 8.29 9.14
CA LYS A 216 7.05 7.93 9.28
C LYS A 216 7.72 7.72 7.93
N VAL A 217 7.08 6.96 7.03
CA VAL A 217 7.62 6.72 5.67
C VAL A 217 7.77 8.03 4.91
N GLN A 218 6.81 8.97 5.05
CA GLN A 218 6.91 10.27 4.39
C GLN A 218 8.08 11.10 4.93
N VAL A 219 8.25 11.15 6.25
CA VAL A 219 9.38 11.85 6.88
C VAL A 219 10.73 11.27 6.45
N GLU A 220 10.83 9.93 6.38
CA GLU A 220 12.06 9.28 5.90
C GLU A 220 12.37 9.61 4.43
N ARG A 221 11.34 9.66 3.58
CA ARG A 221 11.50 10.07 2.17
C ARG A 221 11.97 11.51 2.05
N ASP A 222 11.34 12.42 2.79
CA ASP A 222 11.70 13.84 2.77
C ASP A 222 13.14 14.03 3.27
N HIS A 223 13.53 13.32 4.32
CA HIS A 223 14.89 13.36 4.84
C HIS A 223 15.92 12.79 3.84
N ALA A 224 15.61 11.67 3.20
CA ALA A 224 16.47 11.10 2.16
C ALA A 224 16.65 12.06 0.98
N THR A 225 15.58 12.77 0.58
CA THR A 225 15.63 13.79 -0.47
C THR A 225 16.52 14.97 -0.08
N LEU A 226 16.44 15.41 1.17
CA LEU A 226 17.30 16.49 1.68
C LEU A 226 18.77 16.10 1.72
N LEU A 227 19.08 14.89 2.17
CA LEU A 227 20.46 14.39 2.19
C LEU A 227 21.05 14.28 0.78
N GLU A 228 20.24 13.80 -0.18
CA GLU A 228 20.68 13.71 -1.56
C GLU A 228 20.94 15.10 -2.17
N ARG A 229 20.09 16.08 -1.88
CA ARG A 229 20.33 17.48 -2.29
C ARG A 229 21.61 18.04 -1.68
N GLN A 230 21.90 17.78 -0.41
CA GLN A 230 23.14 18.22 0.24
C GLN A 230 24.36 17.57 -0.40
N ARG A 231 24.28 16.25 -0.72
CA ARG A 231 25.36 15.55 -1.41
C ARG A 231 25.64 16.15 -2.78
N ILE A 232 24.61 16.41 -3.56
CA ILE A 232 24.76 17.02 -4.89
C ILE A 232 25.37 18.42 -4.77
N MET A 233 24.96 19.22 -3.78
CA MET A 233 25.51 20.55 -3.56
C MET A 233 27.00 20.47 -3.20
N SER A 234 27.42 19.49 -2.39
CA SER A 234 28.85 19.25 -2.10
C SER A 234 29.62 18.87 -3.34
N ASP A 235 29.08 17.94 -4.16
CA ASP A 235 29.72 17.51 -5.40
C ASP A 235 29.89 18.68 -6.40
N ILE A 236 28.88 19.57 -6.46
CA ILE A 236 28.95 20.78 -7.27
C ILE A 236 30.04 21.73 -6.76
N HIS A 237 30.08 21.97 -5.45
CA HIS A 237 31.07 22.85 -4.85
C HIS A 237 32.51 22.36 -5.13
N ASP A 238 32.74 21.06 -5.00
CA ASP A 238 34.05 20.46 -5.24
C ASP A 238 34.43 20.51 -6.73
N THR A 239 33.48 20.25 -7.63
CA THR A 239 33.71 20.32 -9.07
C THR A 239 34.00 21.76 -9.52
N VAL A 240 33.14 22.69 -9.17
CA VAL A 240 33.28 24.11 -9.55
C VAL A 240 34.52 24.74 -8.87
N GLY A 241 34.77 24.37 -7.60
CA GLY A 241 35.91 24.82 -6.88
C GLY A 241 37.24 24.39 -7.57
N SER A 242 37.30 23.13 -8.00
CA SER A 242 38.50 22.61 -8.73
C SER A 242 38.66 23.28 -10.10
N GLN A 243 37.59 23.53 -10.83
CA GLN A 243 37.63 24.24 -12.13
C GLN A 243 38.10 25.68 -11.96
N LEU A 244 37.62 26.41 -10.97
CA LEU A 244 38.05 27.79 -10.67
C LEU A 244 39.50 27.83 -10.27
N VAL A 245 40.00 26.87 -9.48
CA VAL A 245 41.45 26.74 -9.18
C VAL A 245 42.24 26.46 -10.44
N GLY A 246 41.72 25.63 -11.36
CA GLY A 246 42.31 25.40 -12.69
C GLY A 246 42.45 26.69 -13.52
N VAL A 247 41.37 27.47 -13.61
CA VAL A 247 41.37 28.78 -14.31
C VAL A 247 42.41 29.75 -13.69
N LEU A 248 42.48 29.81 -12.35
CA LEU A 248 43.51 30.62 -11.65
C LEU A 248 44.93 30.15 -11.96
N GLY A 249 45.11 28.86 -12.07
CA GLY A 249 46.43 28.28 -12.48
C GLY A 249 46.79 28.71 -13.92
N MET A 250 45.84 28.68 -14.84
CA MET A 250 46.03 29.10 -16.23
C MET A 250 46.32 30.60 -16.32
N ILE A 251 45.68 31.46 -15.55
CA ILE A 251 46.00 32.89 -15.45
C ILE A 251 47.45 33.09 -14.99
N ARG A 252 47.89 32.37 -13.96
CA ARG A 252 49.25 32.48 -13.44
C ARG A 252 50.35 31.97 -14.41
N SER A 253 50.00 31.01 -15.25
CA SER A 253 50.89 30.44 -16.28
C SER A 253 50.91 31.23 -17.59
N GLY A 254 50.15 32.34 -17.69
CA GLY A 254 50.11 33.19 -18.89
C GLY A 254 49.33 32.60 -20.06
N ALA A 255 48.29 31.81 -19.79
CA ALA A 255 47.43 31.25 -20.83
C ALA A 255 46.77 32.35 -21.67
N SER A 256 46.41 32.06 -22.93
CA SER A 256 45.77 33.01 -23.81
C SER A 256 44.34 33.36 -23.34
N TYR A 257 43.86 34.58 -23.69
CA TYR A 257 42.50 34.99 -23.37
C TYR A 257 41.48 33.99 -23.88
N GLU A 258 41.64 33.46 -25.08
CA GLU A 258 40.73 32.46 -25.67
C GLU A 258 40.65 31.15 -24.85
N GLN A 259 41.78 30.71 -24.34
CA GLN A 259 41.85 29.51 -23.45
C GLN A 259 41.12 29.76 -22.13
N LEU A 260 41.32 30.91 -21.50
CA LEU A 260 40.65 31.31 -20.27
C LEU A 260 39.16 31.49 -20.46
N GLU A 261 38.70 32.11 -21.53
CA GLU A 261 37.31 32.27 -21.88
C GLU A 261 36.62 30.91 -22.07
N SER A 262 37.26 30.02 -22.84
CA SER A 262 36.73 28.66 -23.05
C SER A 262 36.55 27.87 -21.77
N GLU A 263 37.56 27.85 -20.88
CA GLU A 263 37.51 27.08 -19.64
C GLU A 263 36.52 27.67 -18.62
N THR A 264 36.46 29.02 -18.55
CA THR A 264 35.48 29.70 -17.68
C THR A 264 34.06 29.45 -18.17
N SER A 265 33.84 29.45 -19.48
CA SER A 265 32.52 29.15 -20.07
C SER A 265 32.07 27.71 -19.80
N LEU A 266 32.99 26.76 -19.88
CA LEU A 266 32.74 25.36 -19.54
C LEU A 266 32.38 25.20 -18.05
N ALA A 267 33.13 25.84 -17.14
CA ALA A 267 32.86 25.81 -15.72
C ALA A 267 31.47 26.39 -15.38
N LEU A 268 31.09 27.50 -16.04
CA LEU A 268 29.77 28.13 -15.87
C LEU A 268 28.63 27.28 -16.40
N GLU A 269 28.84 26.54 -17.48
CA GLU A 269 27.89 25.63 -18.09
C GLU A 269 27.68 24.39 -17.22
N ASP A 270 28.75 23.84 -16.64
CA ASP A 270 28.71 22.74 -15.67
C ASP A 270 27.93 23.12 -14.39
N LEU A 271 28.21 24.32 -13.84
CA LEU A 271 27.50 24.86 -12.69
C LEU A 271 26.00 24.99 -12.95
N ARG A 272 25.62 25.58 -14.09
CA ARG A 272 24.21 25.76 -14.48
C ARG A 272 23.50 24.41 -14.66
N SER A 273 24.15 23.45 -15.33
CA SER A 273 23.60 22.10 -15.51
C SER A 273 23.39 21.38 -14.16
N ALA A 274 24.31 21.58 -13.22
CA ALA A 274 24.19 21.00 -11.90
C ALA A 274 23.05 21.64 -11.06
N ILE A 275 22.86 22.96 -11.14
CA ILE A 275 21.75 23.67 -10.49
C ILE A 275 20.40 23.22 -11.07
N ASP A 276 20.30 23.12 -12.40
CA ASP A 276 19.07 22.68 -13.06
C ASP A 276 18.70 21.24 -12.70
N ALA A 277 19.69 20.38 -12.45
CA ALA A 277 19.46 18.98 -12.02
C ALA A 277 18.88 18.86 -10.60
N ILE A 278 19.05 19.88 -9.74
CA ILE A 278 18.47 19.89 -8.36
C ILE A 278 16.97 20.16 -8.37
N GLN A 279 16.41 20.77 -9.45
CA GLN A 279 14.99 21.05 -9.54
C GLN A 279 14.19 19.75 -9.65
N PRO A 280 13.08 19.61 -8.89
CA PRO A 280 12.26 18.41 -8.92
C PRO A 280 11.54 18.30 -10.27
N VAL A 281 12.00 17.41 -11.14
CA VAL A 281 11.39 17.16 -12.46
C VAL A 281 10.36 16.03 -12.43
N ASN A 282 10.14 15.42 -11.28
CA ASN A 282 9.15 14.35 -11.03
C ASN A 282 9.12 13.25 -12.13
N GLY A 283 10.30 12.86 -12.65
CA GLY A 283 10.41 11.86 -13.71
C GLY A 283 10.04 12.35 -15.12
N ASN A 284 9.80 13.65 -15.30
CA ASN A 284 9.38 14.23 -16.58
C ASN A 284 10.58 14.62 -17.45
N LEU A 285 11.04 13.70 -18.31
CA LEU A 285 12.13 13.94 -19.26
C LEU A 285 11.78 15.04 -20.28
N ALA A 286 10.51 15.17 -20.68
CA ALA A 286 10.09 16.21 -21.59
C ALA A 286 10.32 17.61 -21.02
N ALA A 287 10.12 17.80 -19.70
CA ALA A 287 10.42 19.07 -19.03
C ALA A 287 11.93 19.38 -19.03
N VAL A 288 12.79 18.36 -18.82
CA VAL A 288 14.25 18.51 -18.91
C VAL A 288 14.66 18.98 -20.31
N LEU A 289 14.15 18.31 -21.35
CA LEU A 289 14.46 18.65 -22.73
C LEU A 289 13.91 20.03 -23.11
N ALA A 290 12.71 20.41 -22.65
CA ALA A 290 12.14 21.73 -22.88
C ALA A 290 12.99 22.85 -22.26
N THR A 291 13.53 22.65 -21.05
CA THR A 291 14.46 23.60 -20.43
C THR A 291 15.76 23.74 -21.23
N LEU A 292 16.28 22.63 -21.75
CA LEU A 292 17.45 22.64 -22.63
C LEU A 292 17.17 23.40 -23.93
N ARG A 293 16.01 23.23 -24.56
CA ARG A 293 15.64 23.95 -25.77
C ARG A 293 15.76 25.46 -25.57
N LEU A 294 15.14 26.01 -24.52
CA LEU A 294 15.16 27.45 -24.24
C LEU A 294 16.57 28.03 -24.13
N ARG A 295 17.54 27.23 -23.74
CA ARG A 295 18.96 27.64 -23.59
C ARG A 295 19.77 27.47 -24.89
N LEU A 296 19.47 26.44 -25.63
CA LEU A 296 20.26 26.05 -26.81
C LEU A 296 19.86 26.71 -28.07
N GLU A 297 18.56 27.00 -28.25
CA GLU A 297 18.01 27.62 -29.46
C GLU A 297 18.70 28.96 -29.79
N PRO A 298 18.86 29.94 -28.86
CA PRO A 298 19.57 31.19 -29.13
C PRO A 298 21.06 31.00 -29.46
N ARG A 299 21.70 29.98 -28.85
CA ARG A 299 23.10 29.67 -29.11
C ARG A 299 23.33 29.07 -30.49
N LEU A 300 22.44 28.19 -30.92
CA LEU A 300 22.46 27.59 -32.27
C LEU A 300 22.18 28.67 -33.35
N GLU A 301 21.19 29.52 -33.14
CA GLU A 301 20.87 30.64 -34.03
C GLU A 301 22.05 31.61 -34.19
N ALA A 302 22.79 31.91 -33.10
CA ALA A 302 23.98 32.75 -33.17
C ALA A 302 25.11 32.14 -34.04
N HIS A 303 25.10 30.80 -34.28
CA HIS A 303 26.02 30.11 -35.18
C HIS A 303 25.40 29.76 -36.56
N GLY A 304 24.23 30.31 -36.87
CA GLY A 304 23.53 30.09 -38.15
C GLY A 304 22.86 28.72 -38.27
N LEU A 305 22.62 28.03 -37.17
CA LEU A 305 21.95 26.74 -37.13
C LEU A 305 20.47 26.88 -36.76
N THR A 306 19.60 26.21 -37.47
CA THR A 306 18.17 26.11 -37.12
C THR A 306 17.90 24.86 -36.34
N LEU A 307 17.23 24.97 -35.16
CA LEU A 307 16.82 23.85 -34.34
C LEU A 307 15.41 23.36 -34.69
N ALA A 308 15.31 22.17 -35.27
CA ALA A 308 14.05 21.47 -35.44
C ALA A 308 13.80 20.59 -34.17
N TRP A 309 12.59 20.72 -33.58
CA TRP A 309 12.29 20.10 -32.28
C TRP A 309 11.02 19.29 -32.34
N HIS A 310 11.14 17.97 -32.12
CA HIS A 310 10.03 17.03 -32.19
C HIS A 310 9.97 16.19 -30.92
N LEU A 311 8.99 16.43 -30.05
CA LEU A 311 8.75 15.62 -28.85
C LEU A 311 7.38 14.95 -28.95
N ASP A 312 7.36 13.64 -28.90
CA ASP A 312 6.14 12.87 -28.67
C ASP A 312 5.78 12.86 -27.16
N GLU A 313 4.63 12.29 -26.82
CA GLU A 313 4.29 12.06 -25.42
C GLU A 313 5.24 11.03 -24.82
N LEU A 314 6.06 11.47 -23.86
CA LEU A 314 7.07 10.61 -23.21
C LEU A 314 6.52 10.03 -21.89
N PRO A 315 6.82 8.75 -21.58
CA PRO A 315 6.44 8.15 -20.33
C PRO A 315 7.20 8.78 -19.16
N ARG A 316 6.60 8.75 -17.96
CA ARG A 316 7.32 9.14 -16.74
C ARG A 316 8.39 8.10 -16.44
N MET A 317 9.63 8.54 -16.31
CA MET A 317 10.76 7.68 -16.00
C MET A 317 10.93 7.54 -14.49
N VAL A 318 10.88 6.30 -13.98
CA VAL A 318 10.95 6.01 -12.54
C VAL A 318 12.30 6.41 -11.93
N ASN A 319 13.39 6.31 -12.70
CA ASN A 319 14.77 6.53 -12.22
C ASN A 319 15.35 7.89 -12.63
N MET A 320 14.54 8.94 -12.82
CA MET A 320 15.01 10.27 -13.19
C MET A 320 15.61 11.00 -11.96
N THR A 321 16.77 10.53 -11.53
CA THR A 321 17.55 11.18 -10.46
C THR A 321 18.22 12.46 -10.99
N PRO A 322 18.63 13.37 -10.10
CA PRO A 322 19.42 14.55 -10.50
C PRO A 322 20.68 14.21 -11.31
N GLN A 323 21.36 13.09 -11.00
CA GLN A 323 22.51 12.64 -11.77
C GLN A 323 22.11 12.22 -13.20
N VAL A 324 20.99 11.49 -13.36
CA VAL A 324 20.47 11.11 -14.68
C VAL A 324 20.16 12.37 -15.49
N ILE A 325 19.51 13.36 -14.90
CA ILE A 325 19.20 14.65 -15.54
C ILE A 325 20.48 15.34 -16.00
N GLN A 326 21.47 15.44 -15.13
CA GLN A 326 22.77 16.06 -15.42
C GLN A 326 23.49 15.34 -16.57
N HIS A 327 23.51 14.01 -16.58
CA HIS A 327 24.14 13.25 -17.66
C HIS A 327 23.41 13.43 -18.99
N VAL A 328 22.05 13.41 -19.00
CA VAL A 328 21.26 13.71 -20.22
C VAL A 328 21.58 15.09 -20.76
N GLN A 329 21.57 16.11 -19.90
CA GLN A 329 21.88 17.48 -20.29
C GLN A 329 23.28 17.59 -20.90
N ARG A 330 24.30 17.00 -20.26
CA ARG A 330 25.68 17.00 -20.75
C ARG A 330 25.83 16.24 -22.06
N ILE A 331 25.13 15.13 -22.27
CA ILE A 331 25.13 14.39 -23.54
C ILE A 331 24.56 15.28 -24.65
N VAL A 332 23.39 15.90 -24.44
CA VAL A 332 22.76 16.77 -25.44
C VAL A 332 23.66 17.96 -25.77
N LEU A 333 24.23 18.62 -24.76
CA LEU A 333 25.13 19.76 -24.92
C LEU A 333 26.39 19.39 -25.72
N GLU A 334 27.01 18.25 -25.41
CA GLU A 334 28.21 17.78 -26.10
C GLU A 334 27.93 17.45 -27.56
N VAL A 335 26.79 16.78 -27.85
CA VAL A 335 26.39 16.49 -29.23
C VAL A 335 26.17 17.78 -30.02
N LEU A 336 25.45 18.77 -29.49
CA LEU A 336 25.20 20.03 -30.14
C LEU A 336 26.48 20.88 -30.29
N THR A 337 27.40 20.81 -29.33
CA THR A 337 28.69 21.44 -29.44
C THR A 337 29.53 20.83 -30.58
N ASN A 338 29.44 19.53 -30.78
CA ASN A 338 30.09 18.85 -31.91
C ASN A 338 29.49 19.24 -33.22
N VAL A 339 28.14 19.43 -33.31
CA VAL A 339 27.51 19.96 -34.52
C VAL A 339 28.02 21.36 -34.85
N ILE A 340 28.07 22.28 -33.87
CA ILE A 340 28.57 23.63 -34.07
C ILE A 340 30.03 23.63 -34.58
N LYS A 341 30.88 22.80 -33.96
CA LYS A 341 32.33 22.81 -34.25
C LYS A 341 32.74 22.05 -35.50
N HIS A 342 31.99 20.99 -35.85
CA HIS A 342 32.51 20.00 -36.79
C HIS A 342 31.58 19.66 -37.95
N ALA A 343 30.24 19.88 -37.82
CA ALA A 343 29.27 19.33 -38.77
C ALA A 343 29.16 20.16 -40.07
N GLN A 344 29.44 21.45 -40.05
CA GLN A 344 29.11 22.38 -41.15
C GLN A 344 27.64 22.29 -41.60
N ALA A 345 26.76 22.06 -40.62
CA ALA A 345 25.32 21.90 -40.82
C ALA A 345 24.59 23.23 -40.89
N THR A 346 23.38 23.21 -41.40
CA THR A 346 22.43 24.32 -41.36
C THR A 346 21.24 24.03 -40.48
N VAL A 347 20.89 22.77 -40.31
CA VAL A 347 19.77 22.31 -39.49
C VAL A 347 20.23 21.21 -38.54
N VAL A 348 19.83 21.32 -37.28
CA VAL A 348 19.92 20.24 -36.31
C VAL A 348 18.55 19.88 -35.82
N THR A 349 18.25 18.58 -35.79
CA THR A 349 16.96 18.04 -35.35
C THR A 349 17.14 17.28 -34.06
N LEU A 350 16.37 17.62 -33.00
CA LEU A 350 16.21 16.83 -31.81
C LEU A 350 14.81 16.24 -31.80
N ALA A 351 14.73 14.90 -31.76
CA ALA A 351 13.48 14.16 -31.66
C ALA A 351 13.53 13.25 -30.43
N ALA A 352 12.44 13.18 -29.69
CA ALA A 352 12.30 12.20 -28.61
C ALA A 352 10.96 11.49 -28.70
N LYS A 353 10.98 10.16 -28.63
CA LYS A 353 9.80 9.32 -28.80
C LYS A 353 9.80 8.12 -27.86
N THR A 354 8.61 7.61 -27.62
CA THR A 354 8.40 6.36 -26.85
C THR A 354 8.68 5.15 -27.75
N THR A 355 9.34 4.11 -27.21
CA THR A 355 9.68 2.87 -27.93
C THR A 355 9.33 1.64 -27.13
N GLY A 356 8.82 0.60 -27.81
CA GLY A 356 8.61 -0.74 -27.27
C GLY A 356 7.45 -0.91 -26.27
N GLU A 357 7.23 -2.16 -25.86
CA GLU A 357 6.36 -2.54 -24.74
C GLU A 357 7.14 -3.52 -23.83
N PRO A 358 7.46 -3.16 -22.60
CA PRO A 358 7.10 -1.92 -21.88
C PRO A 358 7.78 -0.67 -22.47
N PRO A 359 7.19 0.54 -22.23
CA PRO A 359 7.63 1.77 -22.89
C PRO A 359 9.04 2.20 -22.44
N GLY A 360 9.95 2.33 -23.40
CA GLY A 360 11.24 2.97 -23.28
C GLY A 360 11.24 4.38 -23.90
N VAL A 361 12.36 5.08 -23.83
CA VAL A 361 12.51 6.41 -24.46
C VAL A 361 13.72 6.41 -25.37
N LEU A 362 13.54 6.99 -26.55
CA LEU A 362 14.60 7.21 -27.53
C LEU A 362 14.74 8.70 -27.82
N ILE A 363 15.93 9.24 -27.61
CA ILE A 363 16.28 10.61 -28.01
C ILE A 363 17.21 10.51 -29.20
N GLU A 364 16.86 11.18 -30.29
CA GLU A 364 17.64 11.23 -31.52
C GLU A 364 18.04 12.68 -31.80
N ILE A 365 19.34 12.91 -32.00
CA ILE A 365 19.89 14.21 -32.38
C ILE A 365 20.61 14.01 -33.70
N SER A 366 20.16 14.68 -34.75
CA SER A 366 20.72 14.55 -36.11
C SER A 366 20.94 15.92 -36.76
N ASP A 367 21.93 15.99 -37.61
CA ASP A 367 22.26 17.16 -38.41
C ASP A 367 22.25 16.86 -39.93
N ASP A 368 22.27 17.90 -40.75
CA ASP A 368 22.33 17.84 -42.19
C ASP A 368 23.76 18.07 -42.75
N GLY A 369 24.76 17.99 -41.89
CA GLY A 369 26.17 18.30 -42.20
C GLY A 369 26.94 17.18 -42.88
N ILE A 370 28.28 17.18 -42.67
CA ILE A 370 29.23 16.25 -43.34
C ILE A 370 29.21 14.84 -42.72
N GLY A 371 28.59 14.63 -41.54
CA GLY A 371 28.51 13.34 -40.89
C GLY A 371 29.78 12.92 -40.15
N PHE A 372 29.78 11.68 -39.68
CA PHE A 372 30.92 11.06 -39.02
C PHE A 372 31.87 10.42 -40.04
N ASP A 373 33.21 10.60 -39.82
CA ASP A 373 34.19 9.83 -40.55
C ASP A 373 34.07 8.33 -40.17
N PRO A 374 33.94 7.40 -41.14
CA PRO A 374 33.90 5.99 -40.89
C PRO A 374 35.05 5.44 -40.07
N ASN A 375 36.22 6.07 -40.12
CA ASN A 375 37.42 5.65 -39.37
C ASN A 375 37.40 6.05 -37.90
N LEU A 376 36.56 7.00 -37.48
CA LEU A 376 36.37 7.38 -36.08
C LEU A 376 35.73 6.26 -35.24
N SER A 377 35.06 5.28 -35.86
CA SER A 377 34.50 4.11 -35.16
C SER A 377 35.58 3.22 -34.53
N THR A 378 36.81 3.19 -35.08
CA THR A 378 37.96 2.42 -34.59
C THR A 378 38.82 3.16 -33.55
N HIS A 379 38.83 4.51 -33.62
CA HIS A 379 39.58 5.35 -32.68
C HIS A 379 38.71 6.57 -32.29
N PRO A 380 37.72 6.39 -31.41
CA PRO A 380 36.86 7.49 -30.99
C PRO A 380 37.67 8.58 -30.28
N GLY A 381 37.52 9.82 -30.70
CA GLY A 381 38.08 10.98 -30.00
C GLY A 381 37.53 11.09 -28.57
N HIS A 382 38.17 11.92 -27.74
CA HIS A 382 37.80 12.08 -26.32
C HIS A 382 36.32 12.39 -26.11
N GLY A 383 35.65 13.19 -26.97
CA GLY A 383 34.24 13.54 -26.88
C GLY A 383 33.31 12.33 -27.03
N LEU A 384 33.47 11.50 -28.06
CA LEU A 384 32.64 10.32 -28.29
C LEU A 384 32.78 9.26 -27.19
N ARG A 385 33.99 9.11 -26.63
CA ARG A 385 34.26 8.23 -25.50
C ARG A 385 33.54 8.72 -24.23
N ASN A 386 33.57 10.02 -23.98
CA ASN A 386 32.85 10.64 -22.85
C ASN A 386 31.35 10.48 -22.97
N LEU A 387 30.76 10.61 -24.17
CA LEU A 387 29.35 10.36 -24.43
C LEU A 387 28.94 8.92 -24.08
N LYS A 388 29.77 7.93 -24.49
CA LYS A 388 29.51 6.51 -24.14
C LYS A 388 29.55 6.28 -22.63
N MET A 389 30.59 6.75 -21.94
CA MET A 389 30.72 6.59 -20.49
C MET A 389 29.53 7.24 -19.74
N ARG A 390 29.09 8.44 -20.17
CA ARG A 390 27.96 9.13 -19.56
C ARG A 390 26.64 8.39 -19.79
N ALA A 391 26.40 7.84 -20.98
CA ALA A 391 25.21 7.04 -21.29
C ALA A 391 25.17 5.76 -20.46
N GLU A 392 26.32 5.04 -20.37
CA GLU A 392 26.46 3.83 -19.55
C GLU A 392 26.19 4.11 -18.06
N ALA A 393 26.67 5.25 -17.53
CA ALA A 393 26.46 5.65 -16.13
C ALA A 393 25.00 5.82 -15.74
N ILE A 394 24.12 6.09 -16.72
CA ILE A 394 22.68 6.26 -16.54
C ILE A 394 21.86 5.07 -17.06
N GLY A 395 22.50 3.96 -17.40
CA GLY A 395 21.85 2.76 -17.94
C GLY A 395 21.24 2.97 -19.34
N ALA A 396 21.70 3.99 -20.09
CA ALA A 396 21.28 4.25 -21.45
C ALA A 396 22.30 3.72 -22.45
N LYS A 397 21.85 3.43 -23.68
CA LYS A 397 22.70 3.03 -24.78
C LYS A 397 22.84 4.20 -25.76
N VAL A 398 24.07 4.56 -26.12
CA VAL A 398 24.32 5.55 -27.15
C VAL A 398 24.82 4.89 -28.43
N THR A 399 24.29 5.31 -29.57
CA THR A 399 24.65 4.80 -30.90
C THR A 399 24.94 5.99 -31.83
N PHE A 400 25.99 5.87 -32.62
CA PHE A 400 26.42 6.86 -33.61
C PHE A 400 26.20 6.29 -34.99
N LYS A 401 25.55 7.02 -35.88
CA LYS A 401 25.27 6.65 -37.29
C LYS A 401 25.28 7.88 -38.21
N ASN A 402 25.49 7.68 -39.48
CA ASN A 402 25.24 8.71 -40.46
C ASN A 402 23.81 8.67 -40.95
N THR A 403 23.21 9.84 -41.23
CA THR A 403 21.91 9.93 -41.84
C THR A 403 21.98 9.58 -43.33
N ALA A 404 20.83 9.32 -43.95
CA ALA A 404 20.75 9.08 -45.41
C ALA A 404 21.22 10.31 -46.24
N SER A 405 21.13 11.51 -45.69
CA SER A 405 21.60 12.79 -46.26
C SER A 405 23.07 13.12 -45.99
N LYS A 406 23.84 12.18 -45.47
CA LYS A 406 25.25 12.28 -45.04
C LYS A 406 25.53 12.98 -43.70
N GLY A 407 24.57 13.60 -43.05
CA GLY A 407 24.72 14.20 -41.73
C GLY A 407 24.97 13.19 -40.63
N ALA A 408 25.38 13.63 -39.43
CA ALA A 408 25.56 12.74 -38.27
C ALA A 408 24.25 12.57 -37.52
N CYS A 409 24.12 11.43 -36.84
CA CYS A 409 23.01 11.13 -35.95
C CYS A 409 23.48 10.39 -34.70
N VAL A 410 23.13 10.93 -33.54
CA VAL A 410 23.37 10.33 -32.22
C VAL A 410 22.05 9.90 -31.63
N VAL A 411 21.95 8.64 -31.27
CA VAL A 411 20.74 8.04 -30.67
C VAL A 411 21.04 7.64 -29.25
N LEU A 412 20.29 8.15 -28.30
CA LEU A 412 20.32 7.78 -26.89
C LEU A 412 19.04 7.00 -26.55
N GLU A 413 19.19 5.76 -26.16
CA GLU A 413 18.11 4.83 -25.87
C GLU A 413 18.10 4.47 -24.39
N PHE A 414 16.97 4.72 -23.72
CA PHE A 414 16.70 4.30 -22.36
C PHE A 414 15.88 3.01 -22.39
N ALA A 415 16.41 1.97 -21.73
CA ALA A 415 15.66 0.73 -21.56
C ALA A 415 14.33 0.97 -20.82
N PRO A 416 13.28 0.21 -21.14
CA PRO A 416 12.04 0.27 -20.42
C PRO A 416 12.23 0.02 -18.94
N ALA A 417 11.53 0.77 -18.10
CA ALA A 417 11.52 0.52 -16.65
C ALA A 417 10.99 -0.91 -16.41
N LYS A 418 11.76 -1.76 -15.70
CA LYS A 418 11.24 -3.05 -15.23
C LYS A 418 9.97 -2.75 -14.43
N PRO A 419 8.84 -3.44 -14.70
CA PRO A 419 7.68 -3.32 -13.84
C PRO A 419 8.10 -3.68 -12.42
N MET A 420 7.76 -2.84 -11.46
CA MET A 420 7.86 -3.22 -10.04
C MET A 420 6.98 -4.46 -9.88
N ALA A 421 7.57 -5.57 -9.45
CA ALA A 421 6.81 -6.73 -9.03
C ALA A 421 5.93 -6.29 -7.84
N ASP A 422 4.61 -6.45 -7.99
CA ASP A 422 3.58 -6.21 -6.98
C ASP A 422 3.75 -7.10 -5.74
#